data_5f7d2d0dca334b17f041146845389832
#
_entry.id   5f7d2d0dca334b17f041146845389832
#
_cell.length_a   1.000
_cell.length_b   1.000
_cell.length_c   1.000
_cell.angle_alpha   90.00
_cell.angle_beta   90.00
_cell.angle_gamma   90.00
#
_symmetry.space_group_name_H-M   'P 1'
#
loop_
_entity.id
_entity.type
_entity.pdbx_description
1 polymer ?
#
loop_
_entity_poly.entity_id
_entity_poly.type
_entity_poly.pdbx_seq_one_letter_code
_entity_poly.pdbx_strand_id
1 'polypeptide(L)'
;MKIAIIPARGGSKRIPRKNIKNFHGKPLIAYSIEAALNSRVFDRVIVSTDDSEIAEVPFLRPKNISDDFATTMDVIKHSINELSLNDDCQLCCLYATAPFVQVHDFVEASNMLSSINIDYVFSATEFSFPIQRAIKIDENGLCDMFQPEHENTRSQDLEKAYHDAGQFYFGEVSAFQQNKPFFHSSKSKPFLLPTYRVQDIDTLEDWKRAELLFEVLMQENND
;
A
#
# COMPACT_ATOMS: atom_id res chain seq x y z
N MET A 1 -6.05 -11.12 17.92
CA MET A 1 -4.81 -11.45 17.19
C MET A 1 -4.63 -10.48 16.05
N LYS A 2 -3.40 -9.99 15.80
CA LYS A 2 -3.07 -9.07 14.71
C LYS A 2 -2.07 -9.72 13.77
N ILE A 3 -2.33 -9.69 12.47
CA ILE A 3 -1.51 -10.38 11.47
C ILE A 3 -1.17 -9.42 10.33
N ALA A 4 0.10 -9.37 9.91
CA ALA A 4 0.49 -8.75 8.66
C ALA A 4 0.58 -9.82 7.57
N ILE A 5 -0.06 -9.59 6.43
CA ILE A 5 0.06 -10.41 5.22
C ILE A 5 0.72 -9.56 4.15
N ILE A 6 1.83 -10.04 3.58
CA ILE A 6 2.61 -9.39 2.55
C ILE A 6 2.45 -10.17 1.24
N PRO A 7 1.54 -9.74 0.34
CA PRO A 7 1.42 -10.35 -0.98
C PRO A 7 2.66 -10.07 -1.82
N ALA A 8 3.37 -11.11 -2.26
CA ALA A 8 4.58 -10.99 -3.05
C ALA A 8 4.62 -12.03 -4.16
N ARG A 9 4.29 -11.66 -5.40
CA ARG A 9 4.39 -12.56 -6.56
C ARG A 9 5.77 -12.54 -7.19
N GLY A 10 6.21 -13.69 -7.76
CA GLY A 10 7.46 -13.80 -8.51
C GLY A 10 7.41 -13.16 -9.89
N GLY A 11 6.22 -13.12 -10.51
CA GLY A 11 6.00 -12.80 -11.92
C GLY A 11 5.89 -11.31 -12.26
N SER A 12 6.68 -10.42 -11.67
CA SER A 12 6.69 -8.99 -12.04
C SER A 12 7.22 -8.79 -13.45
N LYS A 13 6.37 -8.26 -14.38
CA LYS A 13 6.71 -8.10 -15.81
C LYS A 13 7.45 -6.80 -16.11
N ARG A 14 7.01 -5.67 -15.54
CA ARG A 14 7.56 -4.32 -15.78
C ARG A 14 8.94 -4.13 -15.13
N ILE A 15 9.13 -4.68 -13.94
CA ILE A 15 10.42 -4.75 -13.25
C ILE A 15 10.63 -6.22 -12.88
N PRO A 16 11.47 -6.98 -13.62
CA PRO A 16 11.71 -8.39 -13.33
C PRO A 16 12.17 -8.60 -11.89
N ARG A 17 11.55 -9.58 -11.19
CA ARG A 17 11.89 -9.94 -9.81
C ARG A 17 11.78 -8.77 -8.81
N LYS A 18 10.86 -7.80 -9.04
CA LYS A 18 10.73 -6.54 -8.30
C LYS A 18 10.85 -6.72 -6.77
N ASN A 19 10.12 -7.66 -6.20
CA ASN A 19 10.05 -7.83 -4.75
C ASN A 19 11.38 -8.22 -4.09
N ILE A 20 12.25 -8.96 -4.80
CA ILE A 20 13.57 -9.37 -4.31
C ILE A 20 14.73 -8.64 -4.98
N LYS A 21 14.43 -7.69 -5.87
CA LYS A 21 15.46 -6.84 -6.47
C LYS A 21 16.13 -5.99 -5.37
N ASN A 22 17.46 -5.86 -5.47
CA ASN A 22 18.23 -5.04 -4.52
C ASN A 22 17.80 -3.58 -4.59
N PHE A 23 17.42 -3.04 -3.43
CA PHE A 23 17.06 -1.65 -3.21
C PHE A 23 17.84 -1.15 -2.00
N HIS A 24 18.78 -0.21 -2.20
CA HIS A 24 19.68 0.29 -1.14
C HIS A 24 20.29 -0.80 -0.24
N GLY A 25 20.82 -1.86 -0.86
CA GLY A 25 21.62 -2.87 -0.17
C GLY A 25 20.88 -4.13 0.29
N LYS A 26 19.54 -4.17 0.20
CA LYS A 26 18.74 -5.36 0.55
C LYS A 26 17.54 -5.57 -0.40
N PRO A 27 16.92 -6.76 -0.45
CA PRO A 27 15.70 -6.99 -1.23
C PRO A 27 14.60 -5.99 -0.88
N LEU A 28 13.86 -5.48 -1.88
CA LEU A 28 12.80 -4.49 -1.67
C LEU A 28 11.77 -4.92 -0.62
N ILE A 29 11.33 -6.18 -0.64
CA ILE A 29 10.38 -6.75 0.32
C ILE A 29 10.90 -6.73 1.77
N ALA A 30 12.23 -6.77 1.96
CA ALA A 30 12.82 -6.82 3.30
C ALA A 30 12.47 -5.59 4.14
N TYR A 31 12.28 -4.42 3.51
CA TYR A 31 11.86 -3.20 4.21
C TYR A 31 10.49 -3.36 4.86
N SER A 32 9.51 -3.88 4.11
CA SER A 32 8.17 -4.13 4.61
C SER A 32 8.17 -5.18 5.74
N ILE A 33 8.93 -6.26 5.57
CA ILE A 33 9.05 -7.33 6.57
C ILE A 33 9.66 -6.78 7.87
N GLU A 34 10.79 -6.09 7.76
CA GLU A 34 11.50 -5.54 8.93
C GLU A 34 10.66 -4.49 9.67
N ALA A 35 10.00 -3.59 8.95
CA ALA A 35 9.13 -2.60 9.57
C ALA A 35 7.97 -3.27 10.33
N ALA A 36 7.34 -4.29 9.73
CA ALA A 36 6.27 -5.03 10.38
C ALA A 36 6.75 -5.78 11.62
N LEU A 37 7.88 -6.50 11.55
CA LEU A 37 8.46 -7.23 12.69
C LEU A 37 8.89 -6.28 13.81
N ASN A 38 9.60 -5.20 13.47
CA ASN A 38 10.11 -4.24 14.43
C ASN A 38 9.00 -3.42 15.11
N SER A 39 7.82 -3.29 14.48
CA SER A 39 6.69 -2.59 15.07
C SER A 39 6.13 -3.27 16.32
N ARG A 40 6.33 -4.58 16.44
CA ARG A 40 5.75 -5.41 17.51
C ARG A 40 4.23 -5.31 17.62
N VAL A 41 3.58 -4.80 16.59
CA VAL A 41 2.11 -4.70 16.51
C VAL A 41 1.50 -6.04 16.15
N PHE A 42 2.21 -6.82 15.32
CA PHE A 42 1.71 -8.05 14.75
C PHE A 42 2.17 -9.28 15.53
N ASP A 43 1.23 -10.17 15.85
CA ASP A 43 1.52 -11.49 16.41
C ASP A 43 2.19 -12.41 15.36
N ARG A 44 1.91 -12.17 14.08
CA ARG A 44 2.48 -12.91 12.95
C ARG A 44 2.69 -11.98 11.75
N VAL A 45 3.81 -12.14 11.06
CA VAL A 45 4.10 -11.52 9.76
C VAL A 45 4.28 -12.63 8.73
N ILE A 46 3.49 -12.62 7.68
CA ILE A 46 3.39 -13.72 6.70
C ILE A 46 3.55 -13.16 5.30
N VAL A 47 4.48 -13.74 4.53
CA VAL A 47 4.62 -13.45 3.10
C VAL A 47 3.78 -14.48 2.33
N SER A 48 2.80 -14.00 1.56
CA SER A 48 1.99 -14.83 0.67
C SER A 48 2.58 -14.77 -0.75
N THR A 49 3.16 -15.86 -1.24
CA THR A 49 3.87 -15.89 -2.53
C THR A 49 3.58 -17.16 -3.34
N ASP A 50 3.80 -17.08 -4.65
CA ASP A 50 3.79 -18.17 -5.61
C ASP A 50 5.23 -18.61 -6.02
N ASP A 51 6.24 -17.99 -5.45
CA ASP A 51 7.63 -18.12 -5.84
C ASP A 51 8.46 -18.73 -4.70
N SER A 52 9.10 -19.86 -4.97
CA SER A 52 9.88 -20.59 -3.97
C SER A 52 11.12 -19.84 -3.48
N GLU A 53 11.67 -18.91 -4.27
CA GLU A 53 12.82 -18.11 -3.88
C GLU A 53 12.41 -16.96 -2.93
N ILE A 54 11.14 -16.50 -3.04
CA ILE A 54 10.54 -15.56 -2.08
C ILE A 54 10.04 -16.33 -0.83
N ALA A 55 9.68 -17.59 -1.00
CA ALA A 55 9.07 -18.44 0.02
C ALA A 55 10.10 -19.09 0.96
N GLU A 56 10.79 -18.33 1.75
CA GLU A 56 11.29 -18.85 3.02
C GLU A 56 10.21 -18.87 4.12
N VAL A 57 8.91 -18.71 3.77
CA VAL A 57 7.77 -18.51 4.69
C VAL A 57 6.54 -19.36 4.30
N PRO A 58 5.65 -19.75 5.20
CA PRO A 58 5.00 -21.05 5.36
C PRO A 58 3.94 -21.50 4.35
N PHE A 59 3.51 -20.75 3.31
CA PHE A 59 2.65 -21.37 2.29
C PHE A 59 2.73 -20.71 0.90
N LEU A 60 2.71 -21.56 -0.12
CA LEU A 60 2.64 -21.17 -1.52
C LEU A 60 1.19 -20.93 -1.95
N ARG A 61 0.94 -19.85 -2.68
CA ARG A 61 -0.35 -19.57 -3.28
C ARG A 61 -0.66 -20.52 -4.44
N PRO A 62 -1.92 -20.98 -4.59
CA PRO A 62 -2.36 -21.68 -5.79
C PRO A 62 -2.24 -20.82 -7.05
N LYS A 63 -2.02 -21.46 -8.22
CA LYS A 63 -1.80 -20.77 -9.50
C LYS A 63 -2.96 -19.87 -9.92
N ASN A 64 -4.20 -20.25 -9.61
CA ASN A 64 -5.41 -19.47 -9.99
C ASN A 64 -5.58 -18.13 -9.24
N ILE A 65 -4.79 -17.87 -8.20
CA ILE A 65 -4.75 -16.59 -7.50
C ILE A 65 -3.34 -15.97 -7.50
N SER A 66 -2.50 -16.41 -8.44
CA SER A 66 -1.11 -15.96 -8.61
C SER A 66 -0.88 -15.27 -9.95
N ASP A 67 -1.90 -15.19 -10.81
CA ASP A 67 -1.85 -14.53 -12.12
C ASP A 67 -2.05 -13.01 -12.04
N ASP A 68 -2.02 -12.35 -13.20
CA ASP A 68 -2.19 -10.90 -13.32
C ASP A 68 -3.64 -10.42 -13.07
N PHE A 69 -4.61 -11.34 -13.01
CA PHE A 69 -6.03 -11.03 -12.80
C PHE A 69 -6.45 -11.14 -11.32
N ALA A 70 -5.65 -11.85 -10.50
CA ALA A 70 -5.92 -11.98 -9.07
C ALA A 70 -5.77 -10.62 -8.37
N THR A 71 -6.85 -10.18 -7.72
CA THR A 71 -6.84 -8.94 -6.95
C THR A 71 -6.14 -9.13 -5.60
N THR A 72 -5.71 -8.03 -4.99
CA THR A 72 -5.21 -8.04 -3.60
C THR A 72 -6.22 -8.67 -2.64
N MET A 73 -7.52 -8.41 -2.84
CA MET A 73 -8.59 -8.98 -2.02
C MET A 73 -8.66 -10.50 -2.13
N ASP A 74 -8.47 -11.07 -3.33
CA ASP A 74 -8.46 -12.53 -3.53
C ASP A 74 -7.32 -13.19 -2.75
N VAL A 75 -6.13 -12.57 -2.78
CA VAL A 75 -4.96 -13.04 -2.02
C VAL A 75 -5.20 -12.98 -0.51
N ILE A 76 -5.81 -11.89 -0.04
CA ILE A 76 -6.14 -11.73 1.39
C ILE A 76 -7.13 -12.80 1.82
N LYS A 77 -8.23 -12.99 1.09
CA LYS A 77 -9.26 -14.00 1.41
C LYS A 77 -8.71 -15.42 1.42
N HIS A 78 -7.86 -15.75 0.44
CA HIS A 78 -7.16 -17.02 0.44
C HIS A 78 -6.33 -17.19 1.72
N SER A 79 -5.56 -16.17 2.09
CA SER A 79 -4.74 -16.21 3.30
C SER A 79 -5.57 -16.32 4.58
N ILE A 80 -6.72 -15.65 4.65
CA ILE A 80 -7.68 -15.78 5.77
C ILE A 80 -8.14 -17.23 5.92
N ASN A 81 -8.51 -17.87 4.81
CA ASN A 81 -8.99 -19.26 4.79
C ASN A 81 -7.88 -20.26 5.18
N GLU A 82 -6.70 -20.16 4.55
CA GLU A 82 -5.55 -21.05 4.83
C GLU A 82 -5.09 -20.95 6.29
N LEU A 83 -5.15 -19.77 6.88
CA LEU A 83 -4.75 -19.53 8.26
C LEU A 83 -5.89 -19.75 9.26
N SER A 84 -7.09 -20.04 8.78
CA SER A 84 -8.31 -20.19 9.60
C SER A 84 -8.51 -19.03 10.57
N LEU A 85 -8.39 -17.78 10.05
CA LEU A 85 -8.51 -16.60 10.88
C LEU A 85 -9.96 -16.33 11.27
N ASN A 86 -10.16 -16.01 12.54
CA ASN A 86 -11.47 -15.64 13.08
C ASN A 86 -11.82 -14.19 12.71
N ASP A 87 -13.10 -13.88 12.67
CA ASP A 87 -13.66 -12.58 12.27
C ASP A 87 -13.18 -11.40 13.12
N ASP A 88 -12.87 -11.65 14.40
CA ASP A 88 -12.35 -10.68 15.37
C ASP A 88 -10.85 -10.43 15.28
N CYS A 89 -10.16 -11.16 14.41
CA CYS A 89 -8.76 -10.90 14.14
C CYS A 89 -8.60 -9.61 13.32
N GLN A 90 -7.50 -8.89 13.56
CA GLN A 90 -7.10 -7.74 12.75
C GLN A 90 -6.04 -8.18 11.73
N LEU A 91 -6.19 -7.74 10.50
CA LEU A 91 -5.31 -8.07 9.39
C LEU A 91 -4.80 -6.80 8.73
N CYS A 92 -3.49 -6.71 8.54
CA CYS A 92 -2.84 -5.71 7.72
C CYS A 92 -2.36 -6.34 6.41
N CYS A 93 -2.95 -5.95 5.29
CA CYS A 93 -2.35 -6.20 3.99
C CYS A 93 -1.25 -5.17 3.77
N LEU A 94 0.01 -5.60 3.81
CA LEU A 94 1.19 -4.76 3.63
C LEU A 94 1.84 -5.07 2.28
N TYR A 95 2.00 -4.06 1.43
CA TYR A 95 2.61 -4.29 0.13
C TYR A 95 4.11 -4.57 0.24
N ALA A 96 4.56 -5.56 -0.52
CA ALA A 96 5.98 -5.95 -0.61
C ALA A 96 6.86 -4.82 -1.19
N THR A 97 6.24 -3.86 -1.86
CA THR A 97 6.88 -2.71 -2.51
C THR A 97 6.71 -1.41 -1.73
N ALA A 98 6.64 -1.50 -0.40
CA ALA A 98 6.46 -0.34 0.49
C ALA A 98 7.75 -0.03 1.32
N PRO A 99 8.87 0.39 0.68
CA PRO A 99 10.12 0.62 1.40
C PRO A 99 10.10 1.83 2.35
N PHE A 100 9.09 2.68 2.23
CA PHE A 100 8.94 3.91 3.02
C PHE A 100 8.12 3.74 4.29
N VAL A 101 7.46 2.59 4.47
CA VAL A 101 6.66 2.31 5.66
C VAL A 101 7.58 2.26 6.90
N GLN A 102 7.12 2.83 8.00
CA GLN A 102 7.87 2.89 9.23
C GLN A 102 7.15 2.20 10.38
N VAL A 103 7.91 1.86 11.41
CA VAL A 103 7.41 1.17 12.62
C VAL A 103 6.24 1.92 13.25
N HIS A 104 6.34 3.24 13.38
CA HIS A 104 5.31 4.05 14.03
C HIS A 104 4.00 4.09 13.24
N ASP A 105 4.05 3.97 11.92
CA ASP A 105 2.85 3.97 11.07
C ASP A 105 1.90 2.82 11.46
N PHE A 106 2.45 1.63 11.75
CA PHE A 106 1.64 0.49 12.17
C PHE A 106 1.05 0.66 13.57
N VAL A 107 1.80 1.26 14.49
CA VAL A 107 1.33 1.53 15.85
C VAL A 107 0.13 2.49 15.81
N GLU A 108 0.27 3.59 15.08
CA GLU A 108 -0.78 4.59 14.96
C GLU A 108 -1.99 4.07 14.18
N ALA A 109 -1.77 3.39 13.03
CA ALA A 109 -2.86 2.80 12.26
C ALA A 109 -3.65 1.76 13.07
N SER A 110 -2.96 0.93 13.87
CA SER A 110 -3.60 -0.03 14.77
C SER A 110 -4.44 0.66 15.84
N ASN A 111 -3.97 1.78 16.40
CA ASN A 111 -4.73 2.57 17.36
C ASN A 111 -5.96 3.22 16.70
N MET A 112 -5.82 3.73 15.48
CA MET A 112 -6.94 4.28 14.71
C MET A 112 -8.01 3.23 14.42
N LEU A 113 -7.62 2.00 14.06
CA LEU A 113 -8.53 0.90 13.79
C LEU A 113 -9.30 0.47 15.04
N SER A 114 -8.68 0.59 16.21
CA SER A 114 -9.32 0.27 17.50
C SER A 114 -10.42 1.27 17.89
N SER A 115 -10.63 2.34 17.13
CA SER A 115 -11.72 3.28 17.32
C SER A 115 -13.06 2.64 16.99
N ILE A 116 -14.12 3.07 17.68
CA ILE A 116 -15.46 2.52 17.46
C ILE A 116 -15.89 2.69 16.01
N ASN A 117 -16.37 1.59 15.41
CA ASN A 117 -17.06 1.58 14.13
C ASN A 117 -16.18 1.87 12.89
N ILE A 118 -14.89 1.53 12.93
CA ILE A 118 -13.97 1.61 11.79
C ILE A 118 -13.75 0.21 11.22
N ASP A 119 -14.00 0.04 9.91
CA ASP A 119 -13.76 -1.21 9.19
C ASP A 119 -12.31 -1.29 8.69
N TYR A 120 -11.76 -0.14 8.21
CA TYR A 120 -10.41 -0.05 7.65
C TYR A 120 -9.67 1.22 8.04
N VAL A 121 -8.35 1.07 8.20
CA VAL A 121 -7.37 2.16 8.14
C VAL A 121 -6.41 1.85 6.99
N PHE A 122 -6.24 2.78 6.06
CA PHE A 122 -5.39 2.59 4.90
C PHE A 122 -4.43 3.76 4.70
N SER A 123 -3.24 3.48 4.15
CA SER A 123 -2.25 4.50 3.85
C SER A 123 -2.72 5.41 2.71
N ALA A 124 -2.64 6.72 2.91
CA ALA A 124 -2.99 7.73 1.91
C ALA A 124 -2.02 8.91 1.96
N THR A 125 -2.01 9.72 0.92
CA THR A 125 -1.25 10.96 0.89
C THR A 125 -2.01 12.04 0.12
N GLU A 126 -1.66 13.31 0.35
CA GLU A 126 -2.24 14.45 -0.36
C GLU A 126 -1.70 14.50 -1.80
N PHE A 127 -2.54 14.84 -2.76
CA PHE A 127 -2.07 15.16 -4.12
C PHE A 127 -1.15 16.39 -4.08
N SER A 128 -0.01 16.31 -4.76
CA SER A 128 0.96 17.40 -4.83
C SER A 128 0.42 18.64 -5.59
N PHE A 129 -0.61 18.44 -6.41
CA PHE A 129 -1.29 19.50 -7.18
C PHE A 129 -2.80 19.32 -7.06
N PRO A 130 -3.59 20.43 -7.05
CA PRO A 130 -5.04 20.34 -7.01
C PRO A 130 -5.61 19.55 -8.19
N ILE A 131 -6.35 18.49 -7.92
CA ILE A 131 -6.97 17.63 -8.95
C ILE A 131 -7.98 18.39 -9.79
N GLN A 132 -8.60 19.44 -9.24
CA GLN A 132 -9.56 20.30 -9.93
C GLN A 132 -8.92 21.05 -11.10
N ARG A 133 -7.60 21.21 -11.10
CA ARG A 133 -6.84 21.84 -12.18
C ARG A 133 -6.19 20.81 -13.13
N ALA A 134 -6.62 19.57 -13.07
CA ALA A 134 -6.17 18.54 -13.99
C ALA A 134 -6.60 18.85 -15.43
N ILE A 135 -5.70 18.59 -16.38
CA ILE A 135 -5.96 18.76 -17.81
C ILE A 135 -6.03 17.41 -18.51
N LYS A 136 -6.74 17.36 -19.62
CA LYS A 136 -6.75 16.26 -20.60
C LYS A 136 -6.14 16.75 -21.90
N ILE A 137 -5.57 15.83 -22.67
CA ILE A 137 -4.99 16.09 -23.98
C ILE A 137 -5.76 15.25 -24.99
N ASP A 138 -6.24 15.87 -26.08
CA ASP A 138 -6.97 15.19 -27.13
C ASP A 138 -6.01 14.51 -28.15
N GLU A 139 -6.58 13.84 -29.16
CA GLU A 139 -5.83 13.15 -30.21
C GLU A 139 -4.98 14.09 -31.11
N ASN A 140 -5.28 15.39 -31.11
CA ASN A 140 -4.55 16.42 -31.85
C ASN A 140 -3.47 17.10 -30.99
N GLY A 141 -3.32 16.72 -29.72
CA GLY A 141 -2.38 17.32 -28.77
C GLY A 141 -2.87 18.62 -28.16
N LEU A 142 -4.15 18.98 -28.31
CA LEU A 142 -4.75 20.15 -27.68
C LEU A 142 -5.19 19.84 -26.25
N CYS A 143 -5.04 20.81 -25.35
CA CYS A 143 -5.41 20.63 -23.95
C CYS A 143 -6.76 21.27 -23.60
N ASP A 144 -7.45 20.63 -22.64
CA ASP A 144 -8.66 21.14 -22.00
C ASP A 144 -8.65 20.73 -20.53
N MET A 145 -9.40 21.43 -19.67
CA MET A 145 -9.52 21.07 -18.26
C MET A 145 -10.61 20.05 -18.04
N PHE A 146 -10.44 19.17 -17.03
CA PHE A 146 -11.54 18.33 -16.55
C PHE A 146 -12.61 19.14 -15.83
N GLN A 147 -12.21 20.22 -15.15
CA GLN A 147 -13.08 21.11 -14.35
C GLN A 147 -12.76 22.57 -14.71
N PRO A 148 -13.24 23.09 -15.87
CA PRO A 148 -12.88 24.42 -16.36
C PRO A 148 -13.35 25.57 -15.46
N GLU A 149 -14.35 25.33 -14.61
CA GLU A 149 -14.83 26.30 -13.59
C GLU A 149 -13.74 26.68 -12.59
N HIS A 150 -12.70 25.88 -12.45
CA HIS A 150 -11.57 26.14 -11.54
C HIS A 150 -10.34 26.76 -12.22
N GLU A 151 -10.40 27.17 -13.48
CA GLU A 151 -9.29 27.77 -14.22
C GLU A 151 -8.64 28.94 -13.46
N ASN A 152 -9.48 29.82 -12.90
CA ASN A 152 -9.05 31.03 -12.21
C ASN A 152 -9.10 30.90 -10.67
N THR A 153 -9.44 29.75 -10.13
CA THR A 153 -9.48 29.53 -8.68
C THR A 153 -8.05 29.37 -8.14
N ARG A 154 -7.70 30.11 -7.09
CA ARG A 154 -6.39 29.99 -6.45
C ARG A 154 -6.23 28.61 -5.83
N SER A 155 -5.04 28.01 -5.92
CA SER A 155 -4.78 26.64 -5.41
C SER A 155 -5.11 26.47 -3.93
N GLN A 156 -4.90 27.50 -3.12
CA GLN A 156 -5.19 27.51 -1.68
C GLN A 156 -6.69 27.54 -1.32
N ASP A 157 -7.53 27.90 -2.28
CA ASP A 157 -8.99 28.00 -2.10
C ASP A 157 -9.71 26.74 -2.64
N LEU A 158 -8.94 25.78 -3.21
CA LEU A 158 -9.45 24.51 -3.69
C LEU A 158 -9.47 23.47 -2.57
N GLU A 159 -10.46 22.58 -2.63
CA GLU A 159 -10.55 21.48 -1.70
C GLU A 159 -9.36 20.54 -1.85
N LYS A 160 -8.74 20.15 -0.74
CA LYS A 160 -7.64 19.20 -0.71
C LYS A 160 -8.13 17.83 -1.12
N ALA A 161 -7.37 17.18 -1.99
CA ALA A 161 -7.62 15.81 -2.42
C ALA A 161 -6.49 14.89 -1.98
N TYR A 162 -6.86 13.63 -1.74
CA TYR A 162 -5.94 12.58 -1.30
C TYR A 162 -6.05 11.38 -2.22
N HIS A 163 -4.99 10.59 -2.29
CA HIS A 163 -5.00 9.33 -3.01
C HIS A 163 -4.43 8.21 -2.14
N ASP A 164 -4.74 6.98 -2.53
CA ASP A 164 -4.14 5.79 -1.95
C ASP A 164 -2.62 5.83 -2.09
N ALA A 165 -1.90 5.58 -0.99
CA ALA A 165 -0.45 5.49 -0.99
C ALA A 165 0.07 4.10 -1.39
N GLY A 166 -0.80 3.10 -1.47
CA GLY A 166 -0.45 1.74 -1.88
C GLY A 166 0.59 1.07 -0.97
N GLN A 167 0.58 1.37 0.33
CA GLN A 167 1.52 0.75 1.26
C GLN A 167 0.87 -0.30 2.15
N PHE A 168 -0.24 0.05 2.82
CA PHE A 168 -0.96 -0.90 3.66
C PHE A 168 -2.46 -0.61 3.77
N TYR A 169 -3.22 -1.69 4.04
CA TYR A 169 -4.64 -1.67 4.39
C TYR A 169 -4.84 -2.51 5.64
N PHE A 170 -5.21 -1.87 6.73
CA PHE A 170 -5.38 -2.51 8.02
C PHE A 170 -6.87 -2.54 8.37
N GLY A 171 -7.42 -3.71 8.70
CA GLY A 171 -8.84 -3.89 8.99
C GLY A 171 -9.15 -5.14 9.79
N GLU A 172 -10.40 -5.32 10.17
CA GLU A 172 -10.88 -6.57 10.74
C GLU A 172 -11.05 -7.63 9.65
N VAL A 173 -10.79 -8.89 9.97
CA VAL A 173 -10.96 -10.02 9.04
C VAL A 173 -12.38 -10.05 8.47
N SER A 174 -13.39 -9.80 9.31
CA SER A 174 -14.79 -9.71 8.89
C SER A 174 -15.06 -8.69 7.78
N ALA A 175 -14.34 -7.56 7.79
CA ALA A 175 -14.50 -6.53 6.76
C ALA A 175 -13.96 -7.00 5.40
N PHE A 176 -12.80 -7.67 5.39
CA PHE A 176 -12.22 -8.27 4.19
C PHE A 176 -13.09 -9.40 3.62
N GLN A 177 -13.61 -10.28 4.46
CA GLN A 177 -14.47 -11.38 4.03
C GLN A 177 -15.77 -10.88 3.40
N GLN A 178 -16.35 -9.80 3.94
CA GLN A 178 -17.57 -9.17 3.44
C GLN A 178 -17.33 -8.28 2.21
N ASN A 179 -16.10 -8.15 1.70
CA ASN A 179 -15.74 -7.23 0.60
C ASN A 179 -16.20 -5.79 0.86
N LYS A 180 -16.10 -5.31 2.10
CA LYS A 180 -16.43 -3.92 2.36
C LYS A 180 -15.49 -3.01 1.56
N PRO A 181 -16.00 -1.88 1.02
CA PRO A 181 -15.18 -0.99 0.20
C PRO A 181 -14.16 -0.23 1.06
N PHE A 182 -12.92 -0.07 0.53
CA PHE A 182 -11.88 0.72 1.18
C PHE A 182 -12.18 2.23 1.12
N PHE A 183 -12.55 2.75 -0.05
CA PHE A 183 -12.59 4.20 -0.29
C PHE A 183 -14.00 4.79 -0.26
N HIS A 184 -15.02 3.99 -0.54
CA HIS A 184 -16.40 4.45 -0.55
C HIS A 184 -17.15 3.95 0.69
N SER A 185 -16.70 4.43 1.87
CA SER A 185 -17.23 3.99 3.15
C SER A 185 -17.08 5.06 4.22
N SER A 186 -18.12 5.30 5.00
CA SER A 186 -18.05 6.14 6.21
C SER A 186 -17.29 5.46 7.36
N LYS A 187 -16.83 4.22 7.15
CA LYS A 187 -16.11 3.40 8.14
C LYS A 187 -14.66 3.13 7.74
N SER A 188 -14.17 3.80 6.72
CA SER A 188 -12.76 3.73 6.31
C SER A 188 -12.06 5.05 6.62
N LYS A 189 -10.86 4.95 7.20
CA LYS A 189 -10.11 6.10 7.67
C LYS A 189 -8.74 6.14 7.02
N PRO A 190 -8.37 7.24 6.32
CA PRO A 190 -7.02 7.37 5.78
C PRO A 190 -6.01 7.63 6.90
N PHE A 191 -4.88 6.94 6.83
CA PHE A 191 -3.66 7.25 7.56
C PHE A 191 -2.78 8.08 6.63
N LEU A 192 -2.59 9.35 6.95
CA LEU A 192 -1.93 10.29 6.06
C LEU A 192 -0.41 10.21 6.20
N LEU A 193 0.25 9.90 5.09
CA LEU A 193 1.71 9.89 4.95
C LEU A 193 2.19 11.18 4.29
N PRO A 194 3.38 11.69 4.65
CA PRO A 194 4.04 12.75 3.89
C PRO A 194 4.28 12.32 2.44
N THR A 195 4.13 13.23 1.49
CA THR A 195 4.24 12.92 0.04
C THR A 195 5.58 12.32 -0.36
N TYR A 196 6.67 12.72 0.29
CA TYR A 196 8.01 12.18 0.03
C TYR A 196 8.21 10.73 0.52
N ARG A 197 7.28 10.19 1.33
CA ARG A 197 7.25 8.79 1.77
C ARG A 197 6.31 7.93 0.93
N VAL A 198 5.85 8.43 -0.21
CA VAL A 198 4.90 7.70 -1.06
C VAL A 198 5.40 7.64 -2.49
N GLN A 199 5.63 6.42 -2.97
CA GLN A 199 5.93 6.11 -4.37
C GLN A 199 5.42 4.70 -4.69
N ASP A 200 4.47 4.63 -5.60
CA ASP A 200 4.12 3.34 -6.22
C ASP A 200 5.20 2.97 -7.24
N ILE A 201 5.76 1.76 -7.11
CA ILE A 201 6.92 1.31 -7.86
C ILE A 201 6.46 0.32 -8.92
N ASP A 202 6.17 0.80 -10.11
CA ASP A 202 5.65 0.00 -11.21
C ASP A 202 6.55 -0.03 -12.45
N THR A 203 7.31 1.03 -12.68
CA THR A 203 8.23 1.21 -13.79
C THR A 203 9.66 1.43 -13.30
N LEU A 204 10.65 1.37 -14.21
CA LEU A 204 12.04 1.72 -13.86
C LEU A 204 12.20 3.20 -13.50
N GLU A 205 11.33 4.08 -14.01
CA GLU A 205 11.32 5.49 -13.63
C GLU A 205 10.83 5.64 -12.17
N ASP A 206 9.76 4.92 -11.80
CA ASP A 206 9.29 4.89 -10.41
C ASP A 206 10.35 4.32 -9.47
N TRP A 207 11.05 3.26 -9.91
CA TRP A 207 12.16 2.69 -9.16
C TRP A 207 13.23 3.73 -8.85
N LYS A 208 13.69 4.47 -9.88
CA LYS A 208 14.69 5.53 -9.72
C LYS A 208 14.19 6.65 -8.80
N ARG A 209 12.91 7.03 -8.93
CA ARG A 209 12.29 8.04 -8.06
C ARG A 209 12.24 7.54 -6.61
N ALA A 210 11.87 6.28 -6.41
CA ALA A 210 11.87 5.67 -5.09
C ALA A 210 13.27 5.65 -4.46
N GLU A 211 14.32 5.34 -5.23
CA GLU A 211 15.71 5.39 -4.73
C GLU A 211 16.08 6.79 -4.21
N LEU A 212 15.77 7.85 -4.97
CA LEU A 212 16.03 9.23 -4.56
C LEU A 212 15.23 9.66 -3.33
N LEU A 213 13.93 9.30 -3.26
CA LEU A 213 13.11 9.59 -2.09
C LEU A 213 13.58 8.83 -0.86
N PHE A 214 14.09 7.62 -1.03
CA PHE A 214 14.63 6.83 0.07
C PHE A 214 15.91 7.43 0.63
N GLU A 215 16.77 8.05 -0.19
CA GLU A 215 17.94 8.79 0.27
C GLU A 215 17.53 9.97 1.17
N VAL A 216 16.47 10.70 0.80
CA VAL A 216 15.91 11.77 1.64
C VAL A 216 15.45 11.24 3.00
N LEU A 217 14.69 10.13 2.98
CA LEU A 217 14.21 9.49 4.22
C LEU A 217 15.36 9.05 5.13
N MET A 218 16.45 8.53 4.54
CA MET A 218 17.64 8.10 5.32
C MET A 218 18.37 9.27 5.95
N GLN A 219 18.37 10.45 5.32
CA GLN A 219 18.95 11.66 5.89
C GLN A 219 18.16 12.17 7.10
N GLU A 220 16.83 12.21 7.00
CA GLU A 220 15.96 12.63 8.12
C GLU A 220 16.08 11.72 9.36
N ASN A 221 16.32 10.42 9.16
CA ASN A 221 16.47 9.48 10.28
C ASN A 221 17.86 9.58 10.98
N ASN A 222 18.81 10.32 10.41
CA ASN A 222 20.16 10.51 10.97
C ASN A 222 20.33 11.89 11.66
N ASP A 223 19.36 12.79 11.53
CA ASP A 223 19.31 14.10 12.20
C ASP A 223 18.46 13.99 13.49
#